data_ee5587db239df4885098d0e9aea41d29
#
_entry.id   ee5587db239df4885098d0e9aea41d29
#
_cell.length_a   1.000
_cell.length_b   1.000
_cell.length_c   1.000
_cell.angle_alpha   90.00
_cell.angle_beta   90.00
_cell.angle_gamma   90.00
#
_symmetry.space_group_name_H-M   'P 1'
#
loop_
_entity.id
_entity.type
_entity.pdbx_description
1 polymer ?
#
loop_
_entity_poly.entity_id
_entity_poly.type
_entity_poly.pdbx_seq_one_letter_code
_entity_poly.pdbx_strand_id
1 'polypeptide(L)'
;EVLGLAGVSGNGQPELAQVIAGLRPSTSGKIMIDDDDLSGSTPMQMIEQGVAFIPEKRNVDGLIKEFSVSENLIMRDLDREVYSKKSFLNMNNIAKRSADLVKTFNVKTPSIDTPIKSLSGGNAQKVILAREISRQPRVLIAAQPTRGVDIGATEYIHERIIEQRETGTATLLISEDLDEIFALSDRIAVIFHGEIMGVVERKDATLQSIGLMMAGEKPPEN
;
A
#
# COMPACT_ATOMS: atom_id res chain seq x y z
N GLU A 1 0.53 10.32 9.59
CA GLU A 1 -0.48 9.55 10.31
C GLU A 1 -0.73 8.20 9.64
N VAL A 2 -0.98 7.16 10.45
CA VAL A 2 -1.50 5.86 9.99
C VAL A 2 -2.94 5.69 10.46
N LEU A 3 -3.88 5.65 9.52
CA LEU A 3 -5.25 5.26 9.78
C LEU A 3 -5.40 3.76 9.49
N GLY A 4 -5.61 2.97 10.53
CA GLY A 4 -5.92 1.54 10.41
C GLY A 4 -7.39 1.34 10.01
N LEU A 5 -7.65 0.50 9.01
CA LEU A 5 -9.00 0.07 8.66
C LEU A 5 -9.17 -1.40 9.03
N ALA A 6 -9.87 -1.64 10.12
CA ALA A 6 -10.22 -2.97 10.61
C ALA A 6 -11.58 -3.42 10.04
N GLY A 7 -11.72 -4.71 9.79
CA GLY A 7 -12.99 -5.31 9.33
C GLY A 7 -12.78 -6.74 8.89
N VAL A 8 -13.83 -7.56 8.98
CA VAL A 8 -13.82 -8.93 8.47
C VAL A 8 -13.79 -8.89 6.93
N SER A 9 -13.11 -9.83 6.30
CA SER A 9 -13.03 -9.95 4.84
C SER A 9 -14.41 -9.85 4.17
N GLY A 10 -14.49 -9.11 3.07
CA GLY A 10 -15.74 -8.95 2.31
C GLY A 10 -16.64 -7.79 2.76
N ASN A 11 -16.18 -6.92 3.64
CA ASN A 11 -16.95 -5.76 4.12
C ASN A 11 -16.70 -4.46 3.32
N GLY A 12 -16.00 -4.50 2.17
CA GLY A 12 -15.80 -3.34 1.31
C GLY A 12 -14.38 -2.75 1.32
N GLN A 13 -13.45 -3.35 2.06
CA GLN A 13 -12.06 -2.88 2.15
C GLN A 13 -11.34 -2.82 0.78
N PRO A 14 -11.41 -3.87 -0.09
CA PRO A 14 -10.79 -3.83 -1.40
C PRO A 14 -11.40 -2.76 -2.31
N GLU A 15 -12.74 -2.60 -2.25
CA GLU A 15 -13.45 -1.58 -3.02
C GLU A 15 -12.99 -0.18 -2.63
N LEU A 16 -12.93 0.11 -1.33
CA LEU A 16 -12.45 1.40 -0.81
C LEU A 16 -11.01 1.67 -1.26
N ALA A 17 -10.12 0.69 -1.10
CA ALA A 17 -8.72 0.82 -1.55
C ALA A 17 -8.62 1.11 -3.05
N GLN A 18 -9.40 0.41 -3.89
CA GLN A 18 -9.42 0.60 -5.34
C GLN A 18 -9.98 1.98 -5.72
N VAL A 19 -11.00 2.47 -5.03
CA VAL A 19 -11.58 3.79 -5.28
C VAL A 19 -10.55 4.88 -4.96
N ILE A 20 -9.89 4.82 -3.81
CA ILE A 20 -8.87 5.80 -3.43
C ILE A 20 -7.63 5.72 -4.35
N ALA A 21 -7.30 4.54 -4.87
CA ALA A 21 -6.21 4.37 -5.83
C ALA A 21 -6.58 4.77 -7.29
N GLY A 22 -7.83 5.19 -7.54
CA GLY A 22 -8.33 5.53 -8.88
C GLY A 22 -8.56 4.33 -9.80
N LEU A 23 -8.53 3.10 -9.25
CA LEU A 23 -8.73 1.85 -9.99
C LEU A 23 -10.22 1.51 -10.20
N ARG A 24 -11.09 2.17 -9.44
CA ARG A 24 -12.54 2.03 -9.51
C ARG A 24 -13.18 3.40 -9.36
N PRO A 25 -14.20 3.76 -10.18
CA PRO A 25 -14.92 5.01 -9.99
C PRO A 25 -15.74 4.98 -8.69
N SER A 26 -15.77 6.10 -7.97
CA SER A 26 -16.72 6.30 -6.87
C SER A 26 -18.12 6.54 -7.44
N THR A 27 -19.16 6.08 -6.75
CA THR A 27 -20.55 6.36 -7.11
C THR A 27 -21.03 7.71 -6.60
N SER A 28 -20.41 8.21 -5.54
CA SER A 28 -20.69 9.51 -4.91
C SER A 28 -19.55 9.91 -3.98
N GLY A 29 -19.62 11.11 -3.43
CA GLY A 29 -18.62 11.63 -2.51
C GLY A 29 -17.41 12.25 -3.23
N LYS A 30 -16.38 12.60 -2.46
CA LYS A 30 -15.16 13.24 -2.95
C LYS A 30 -13.92 12.57 -2.40
N ILE A 31 -12.86 12.57 -3.19
CA ILE A 31 -11.51 12.18 -2.79
C ILE A 31 -10.66 13.45 -2.84
N MET A 32 -10.22 13.88 -1.67
CA MET A 32 -9.41 15.10 -1.54
C MET A 32 -8.01 14.75 -1.08
N ILE A 33 -6.99 15.34 -1.70
CA ILE A 33 -5.62 15.35 -1.20
C ILE A 33 -5.22 16.81 -1.06
N ASP A 34 -5.05 17.27 0.17
CA ASP A 34 -5.00 18.67 0.54
C ASP A 34 -6.23 19.42 -0.03
N ASP A 35 -6.03 20.43 -0.89
CA ASP A 35 -7.10 21.21 -1.50
C ASP A 35 -7.54 20.69 -2.87
N ASP A 36 -6.90 19.64 -3.40
CA ASP A 36 -7.17 19.11 -4.73
C ASP A 36 -8.28 18.04 -4.69
N ASP A 37 -9.34 18.24 -5.50
CA ASP A 37 -10.38 17.23 -5.71
C ASP A 37 -9.94 16.24 -6.79
N LEU A 38 -9.64 15.02 -6.37
CA LEU A 38 -9.20 13.91 -7.23
C LEU A 38 -10.32 12.91 -7.53
N SER A 39 -11.57 13.28 -7.27
CA SER A 39 -12.72 12.43 -7.57
C SER A 39 -12.79 12.13 -9.08
N GLY A 40 -12.85 10.84 -9.40
CA GLY A 40 -12.87 10.38 -10.81
C GLY A 40 -11.51 10.44 -11.52
N SER A 41 -10.41 10.71 -10.82
CA SER A 41 -9.07 10.65 -11.38
C SER A 41 -8.70 9.23 -11.83
N THR A 42 -7.94 9.16 -12.91
CA THR A 42 -7.36 7.91 -13.41
C THR A 42 -6.23 7.43 -12.49
N PRO A 43 -5.85 6.15 -12.53
CA PRO A 43 -4.71 5.64 -11.74
C PRO A 43 -3.41 6.42 -11.98
N MET A 44 -3.15 6.85 -13.22
CA MET A 44 -1.97 7.64 -13.54
C MET A 44 -1.99 9.00 -12.83
N GLN A 45 -3.14 9.69 -12.87
CA GLN A 45 -3.31 10.97 -12.17
C GLN A 45 -3.14 10.80 -10.65
N MET A 46 -3.67 9.71 -10.05
CA MET A 46 -3.46 9.42 -8.63
C MET A 46 -1.97 9.20 -8.31
N ILE A 47 -1.24 8.49 -9.19
CA ILE A 47 0.20 8.28 -9.05
C ILE A 47 0.97 9.61 -9.13
N GLU A 48 0.61 10.50 -10.07
CA GLU A 48 1.20 11.83 -10.24
C GLU A 48 0.94 12.73 -9.02
N GLN A 49 -0.20 12.56 -8.37
CA GLN A 49 -0.55 13.24 -7.11
C GLN A 49 0.09 12.60 -5.87
N GLY A 50 0.93 11.59 -6.06
CA GLY A 50 1.68 10.97 -4.97
C GLY A 50 0.92 9.89 -4.21
N VAL A 51 -0.08 9.26 -4.83
CA VAL A 51 -0.74 8.08 -4.26
C VAL A 51 0.05 6.83 -4.59
N ALA A 52 0.46 6.09 -3.58
CA ALA A 52 1.07 4.77 -3.68
C ALA A 52 0.10 3.68 -3.22
N PHE A 53 0.15 2.51 -3.84
CA PHE A 53 -0.76 1.42 -3.53
C PHE A 53 -0.04 0.08 -3.43
N ILE A 54 -0.10 -0.54 -2.26
CA ILE A 54 0.33 -1.91 -2.01
C ILE A 54 -0.94 -2.77 -1.99
N PRO A 55 -1.18 -3.57 -3.03
CA PRO A 55 -2.41 -4.35 -3.15
C PRO A 55 -2.37 -5.63 -2.31
N GLU A 56 -3.54 -6.07 -1.84
CA GLU A 56 -3.71 -7.31 -1.10
C GLU A 56 -3.24 -8.54 -1.91
N LYS A 57 -3.65 -8.64 -3.18
CA LYS A 57 -3.32 -9.76 -4.05
C LYS A 57 -2.00 -9.53 -4.78
N ARG A 58 -0.89 -9.55 -4.01
CA ARG A 58 0.48 -9.32 -4.49
C ARG A 58 0.79 -9.94 -5.85
N ASN A 59 0.42 -11.20 -6.04
CA ASN A 59 0.77 -11.98 -7.23
C ASN A 59 -0.16 -11.78 -8.43
N VAL A 60 -1.23 -11.02 -8.28
CA VAL A 60 -2.23 -10.73 -9.31
C VAL A 60 -2.20 -9.26 -9.67
N ASP A 61 -2.25 -8.41 -8.65
CA ASP A 61 -2.41 -6.96 -8.82
C ASP A 61 -1.11 -6.19 -8.58
N GLY A 62 -0.15 -6.80 -7.85
CA GLY A 62 1.08 -6.12 -7.43
C GLY A 62 2.29 -6.36 -8.32
N LEU A 63 2.41 -7.53 -8.93
CA LEU A 63 3.62 -7.99 -9.64
C LEU A 63 3.28 -8.74 -10.92
N ILE A 64 4.15 -8.61 -11.91
CA ILE A 64 4.16 -9.46 -13.11
C ILE A 64 5.20 -10.56 -12.91
N LYS A 65 4.75 -11.79 -12.67
CA LYS A 65 5.57 -12.92 -12.22
C LYS A 65 6.69 -13.29 -13.17
N GLU A 66 6.46 -13.17 -14.47
CA GLU A 66 7.42 -13.48 -15.54
C GLU A 66 8.46 -12.39 -15.73
N PHE A 67 8.15 -11.17 -15.28
CA PHE A 67 9.08 -10.05 -15.35
C PHE A 67 10.17 -10.19 -14.28
N SER A 68 11.33 -9.63 -14.61
CA SER A 68 12.46 -9.52 -13.69
C SER A 68 12.17 -8.60 -12.51
N VAL A 69 13.02 -8.63 -11.49
CA VAL A 69 13.02 -7.67 -10.38
C VAL A 69 13.11 -6.25 -10.92
N SER A 70 14.02 -5.99 -11.86
CA SER A 70 14.22 -4.68 -12.48
C SER A 70 12.97 -4.16 -13.18
N GLU A 71 12.34 -4.98 -14.02
CA GLU A 71 11.12 -4.61 -14.73
C GLU A 71 9.96 -4.31 -13.77
N ASN A 72 9.79 -5.11 -12.70
CA ASN A 72 8.79 -4.85 -11.68
C ASN A 72 9.06 -3.58 -10.86
N LEU A 73 10.32 -3.25 -10.60
CA LEU A 73 10.69 -2.04 -9.87
C LEU A 73 10.41 -0.76 -10.66
N ILE A 74 10.61 -0.79 -11.98
CA ILE A 74 10.57 0.42 -12.82
C ILE A 74 9.21 0.68 -13.46
N MET A 75 8.25 -0.26 -13.42
CA MET A 75 7.03 -0.19 -14.22
C MET A 75 6.17 1.06 -13.99
N ARG A 76 6.31 1.72 -12.85
CA ARG A 76 5.61 2.97 -12.53
C ARG A 76 6.39 4.25 -12.92
N ASP A 77 7.64 4.10 -13.37
CA ASP A 77 8.53 5.21 -13.71
C ASP A 77 8.87 5.28 -15.20
N LEU A 78 8.22 4.44 -16.02
CA LEU A 78 8.52 4.32 -17.46
C LEU A 78 8.23 5.60 -18.26
N ASP A 79 7.38 6.49 -17.76
CA ASP A 79 7.03 7.78 -18.33
C ASP A 79 8.11 8.85 -18.06
N ARG A 80 9.01 8.64 -17.10
CA ARG A 80 10.07 9.59 -16.77
C ARG A 80 11.17 9.57 -17.82
N GLU A 81 11.54 10.75 -18.32
CA GLU A 81 12.58 10.91 -19.36
C GLU A 81 13.94 10.27 -19.00
N VAL A 82 14.24 10.14 -17.70
CA VAL A 82 15.47 9.50 -17.22
C VAL A 82 15.51 8.00 -17.54
N TYR A 83 14.36 7.35 -17.63
CA TYR A 83 14.23 5.92 -17.91
C TYR A 83 13.70 5.61 -19.31
N SER A 84 12.97 6.54 -19.92
CA SER A 84 12.42 6.37 -21.27
C SER A 84 12.46 7.67 -22.04
N LYS A 85 13.01 7.64 -23.27
CA LYS A 85 13.03 8.78 -24.17
C LYS A 85 12.59 8.35 -25.56
N LYS A 86 11.56 9.01 -26.11
CA LYS A 86 11.00 8.69 -27.43
C LYS A 86 10.71 7.19 -27.60
N SER A 87 10.07 6.58 -26.60
CA SER A 87 9.71 5.15 -26.54
C SER A 87 10.92 4.17 -26.44
N PHE A 88 12.13 4.65 -26.27
CA PHE A 88 13.30 3.80 -26.03
C PHE A 88 13.68 3.83 -24.57
N LEU A 89 13.82 2.63 -23.96
CA LEU A 89 14.22 2.49 -22.57
C LEU A 89 15.73 2.71 -22.41
N ASN A 90 16.11 3.46 -21.37
CA ASN A 90 17.50 3.61 -20.95
C ASN A 90 17.86 2.49 -19.97
N MET A 91 18.26 1.34 -20.52
CA MET A 91 18.57 0.15 -19.73
C MET A 91 19.66 0.36 -18.67
N ASN A 92 20.64 1.24 -18.95
CA ASN A 92 21.70 1.55 -17.98
C ASN A 92 21.15 2.27 -16.75
N ASN A 93 20.31 3.27 -16.94
CA ASN A 93 19.70 4.01 -15.83
C ASN A 93 18.71 3.12 -15.05
N ILE A 94 17.95 2.29 -15.75
CA ILE A 94 17.05 1.30 -15.15
C ILE A 94 17.84 0.31 -14.29
N ALA A 95 18.91 -0.28 -14.82
CA ALA A 95 19.73 -1.23 -14.08
C ALA A 95 20.35 -0.59 -12.82
N LYS A 96 20.91 0.62 -12.95
CA LYS A 96 21.47 1.36 -11.81
C LYS A 96 20.41 1.61 -10.73
N ARG A 97 19.26 2.15 -11.11
CA ARG A 97 18.14 2.42 -10.17
C ARG A 97 17.67 1.14 -9.50
N SER A 98 17.51 0.06 -10.26
CA SER A 98 17.04 -1.22 -9.73
C SER A 98 18.04 -1.82 -8.74
N ALA A 99 19.34 -1.75 -9.03
CA ALA A 99 20.39 -2.20 -8.11
C ALA A 99 20.39 -1.40 -6.80
N ASP A 100 20.23 -0.06 -6.89
CA ASP A 100 20.12 0.82 -5.73
C ASP A 100 18.89 0.47 -4.88
N LEU A 101 17.73 0.25 -5.50
CA LEU A 101 16.51 -0.13 -4.80
C LEU A 101 16.61 -1.52 -4.14
N VAL A 102 17.16 -2.51 -4.85
CA VAL A 102 17.41 -3.86 -4.31
C VAL A 102 18.25 -3.77 -3.03
N LYS A 103 19.30 -2.95 -3.05
CA LYS A 103 20.17 -2.72 -1.90
C LYS A 103 19.44 -1.98 -0.76
N THR A 104 18.79 -0.86 -1.08
CA THR A 104 18.12 0.01 -0.08
C THR A 104 16.99 -0.72 0.64
N PHE A 105 16.20 -1.52 -0.10
CA PHE A 105 15.08 -2.27 0.44
C PHE A 105 15.44 -3.70 0.85
N ASN A 106 16.72 -4.04 0.89
CA ASN A 106 17.20 -5.36 1.31
C ASN A 106 16.43 -6.51 0.64
N VAL A 107 16.25 -6.42 -0.69
CA VAL A 107 15.63 -7.48 -1.49
C VAL A 107 16.67 -8.57 -1.73
N LYS A 108 16.43 -9.78 -1.22
CA LYS A 108 17.30 -10.93 -1.47
C LYS A 108 16.97 -11.52 -2.83
N THR A 109 17.86 -11.28 -3.81
CA THR A 109 17.77 -11.78 -5.17
C THR A 109 19.18 -12.08 -5.71
N PRO A 110 19.36 -13.11 -6.56
CA PRO A 110 20.63 -13.37 -7.23
C PRO A 110 21.09 -12.23 -8.15
N SER A 111 20.14 -11.61 -8.86
CA SER A 111 20.37 -10.44 -9.73
C SER A 111 19.08 -9.63 -9.91
N ILE A 112 19.20 -8.43 -10.48
CA ILE A 112 18.08 -7.61 -10.89
C ILE A 112 17.29 -8.21 -12.07
N ASP A 113 17.90 -9.14 -12.83
CA ASP A 113 17.30 -9.84 -13.97
C ASP A 113 16.55 -11.12 -13.57
N THR A 114 16.60 -11.48 -12.28
CA THR A 114 15.90 -12.66 -11.76
C THR A 114 14.38 -12.46 -11.88
N PRO A 115 13.63 -13.41 -12.48
CA PRO A 115 12.17 -13.34 -12.53
C PRO A 115 11.55 -13.36 -11.13
N ILE A 116 10.53 -12.53 -10.91
CA ILE A 116 9.87 -12.40 -9.60
C ILE A 116 9.34 -13.73 -9.06
N LYS A 117 8.85 -14.61 -9.92
CA LYS A 117 8.36 -15.95 -9.52
C LYS A 117 9.40 -16.81 -8.78
N SER A 118 10.67 -16.47 -8.89
CA SER A 118 11.77 -17.18 -8.21
C SER A 118 12.07 -16.65 -6.81
N LEU A 119 11.43 -15.56 -6.39
CA LEU A 119 11.63 -14.95 -5.08
C LEU A 119 10.68 -15.54 -4.04
N SER A 120 11.10 -15.54 -2.76
CA SER A 120 10.19 -15.80 -1.65
C SER A 120 9.12 -14.71 -1.55
N GLY A 121 7.99 -15.03 -0.91
CA GLY A 121 6.89 -14.09 -0.69
C GLY A 121 7.33 -12.77 -0.04
N GLY A 122 8.18 -12.83 0.97
CA GLY A 122 8.72 -11.65 1.64
C GLY A 122 9.61 -10.79 0.73
N ASN A 123 10.47 -11.41 -0.11
CA ASN A 123 11.28 -10.62 -1.06
C ASN A 123 10.46 -10.05 -2.21
N ALA A 124 9.44 -10.77 -2.70
CA ALA A 124 8.49 -10.25 -3.67
C ALA A 124 7.71 -9.04 -3.11
N GLN A 125 7.31 -9.08 -1.83
CA GLN A 125 6.66 -7.96 -1.15
C GLN A 125 7.61 -6.76 -1.00
N LYS A 126 8.88 -6.98 -0.70
CA LYS A 126 9.89 -5.92 -0.65
C LYS A 126 10.09 -5.22 -2.00
N VAL A 127 9.92 -5.92 -3.12
CA VAL A 127 9.94 -5.31 -4.46
C VAL A 127 8.77 -4.35 -4.65
N ILE A 128 7.55 -4.71 -4.21
CA ILE A 128 6.40 -3.80 -4.24
C ILE A 128 6.67 -2.57 -3.36
N LEU A 129 7.09 -2.79 -2.10
CA LEU A 129 7.44 -1.70 -1.19
C LEU A 129 8.50 -0.76 -1.79
N ALA A 130 9.57 -1.32 -2.36
CA ALA A 130 10.62 -0.54 -2.98
C ALA A 130 10.09 0.35 -4.10
N ARG A 131 9.24 -0.21 -4.99
CA ARG A 131 8.61 0.53 -6.07
C ARG A 131 7.69 1.65 -5.58
N GLU A 132 6.84 1.35 -4.60
CA GLU A 132 5.82 2.29 -4.11
C GLU A 132 6.42 3.40 -3.24
N ILE A 133 7.24 3.04 -2.26
CA ILE A 133 7.76 3.97 -1.24
C ILE A 133 8.92 4.82 -1.78
N SER A 134 9.74 4.29 -2.71
CA SER A 134 10.88 5.05 -3.24
C SER A 134 10.51 6.30 -4.04
N ARG A 135 9.23 6.49 -4.34
CA ARG A 135 8.66 7.69 -4.96
C ARG A 135 8.32 8.79 -3.96
N GLN A 136 8.50 8.54 -2.65
CA GLN A 136 8.13 9.45 -1.56
C GLN A 136 6.65 9.86 -1.64
N PRO A 137 5.73 8.93 -1.48
CA PRO A 137 4.31 9.20 -1.66
C PRO A 137 3.78 10.14 -0.59
N ARG A 138 2.78 10.97 -0.97
CA ARG A 138 1.98 11.77 -0.02
C ARG A 138 0.96 10.89 0.70
N VAL A 139 0.40 9.92 -0.03
CA VAL A 139 -0.59 8.96 0.48
C VAL A 139 -0.14 7.54 0.14
N LEU A 140 -0.12 6.66 1.13
CA LEU A 140 0.15 5.23 0.97
C LEU A 140 -1.09 4.44 1.37
N ILE A 141 -1.61 3.65 0.43
CA ILE A 141 -2.64 2.66 0.70
C ILE A 141 -1.94 1.31 0.82
N ALA A 142 -1.95 0.73 2.02
CA ALA A 142 -1.32 -0.57 2.30
C ALA A 142 -2.42 -1.60 2.62
N ALA A 143 -2.82 -2.38 1.61
CA ALA A 143 -3.84 -3.41 1.79
C ALA A 143 -3.19 -4.77 2.07
N GLN A 144 -3.40 -5.32 3.28
CA GLN A 144 -2.86 -6.58 3.76
C GLN A 144 -1.34 -6.72 3.49
N PRO A 145 -0.51 -5.72 3.88
CA PRO A 145 0.87 -5.63 3.44
C PRO A 145 1.74 -6.80 3.89
N THR A 146 1.38 -7.47 4.98
CA THR A 146 2.11 -8.59 5.57
C THR A 146 1.52 -9.96 5.25
N ARG A 147 0.42 -10.01 4.47
CA ARG A 147 -0.25 -11.27 4.16
C ARG A 147 0.65 -12.25 3.43
N GLY A 148 0.86 -13.43 4.04
CA GLY A 148 1.61 -14.53 3.42
C GLY A 148 3.10 -14.26 3.27
N VAL A 149 3.69 -13.51 4.20
CA VAL A 149 5.13 -13.34 4.36
C VAL A 149 5.59 -13.95 5.69
N ASP A 150 6.89 -14.15 5.83
CA ASP A 150 7.49 -14.62 7.08
C ASP A 150 7.62 -13.49 8.11
N ILE A 151 7.88 -13.86 9.40
CA ILE A 151 7.97 -12.92 10.52
C ILE A 151 9.01 -11.82 10.26
N GLY A 152 10.18 -12.17 9.75
CA GLY A 152 11.23 -11.18 9.49
C GLY A 152 10.86 -10.20 8.37
N ALA A 153 10.06 -10.64 7.38
CA ALA A 153 9.51 -9.74 6.39
C ALA A 153 8.38 -8.88 6.96
N THR A 154 7.55 -9.41 7.86
CA THR A 154 6.52 -8.65 8.58
C THR A 154 7.14 -7.49 9.36
N GLU A 155 8.12 -7.75 10.21
CA GLU A 155 8.82 -6.72 10.99
C GLU A 155 9.41 -5.63 10.08
N TYR A 156 10.07 -6.04 9.00
CA TYR A 156 10.62 -5.11 8.02
C TYR A 156 9.54 -4.22 7.36
N ILE A 157 8.38 -4.79 6.99
CA ILE A 157 7.26 -4.04 6.40
C ILE A 157 6.71 -3.02 7.40
N HIS A 158 6.54 -3.42 8.66
CA HIS A 158 6.09 -2.55 9.74
C HIS A 158 7.02 -1.36 9.92
N GLU A 159 8.34 -1.59 9.99
CA GLU A 159 9.35 -0.53 10.07
C GLU A 159 9.22 0.47 8.91
N ARG A 160 9.05 -0.03 7.67
CA ARG A 160 8.88 0.84 6.49
C ARG A 160 7.61 1.69 6.55
N ILE A 161 6.49 1.14 7.05
CA ILE A 161 5.24 1.90 7.23
C ILE A 161 5.41 2.98 8.29
N ILE A 162 6.07 2.68 9.41
CA ILE A 162 6.37 3.66 10.45
C ILE A 162 7.28 4.77 9.93
N GLU A 163 8.32 4.44 9.18
CA GLU A 163 9.20 5.45 8.55
C GLU A 163 8.42 6.37 7.59
N GLN A 164 7.45 5.84 6.83
CA GLN A 164 6.61 6.68 5.98
C GLN A 164 5.78 7.66 6.81
N ARG A 165 5.22 7.23 7.95
CA ARG A 165 4.52 8.11 8.89
C ARG A 165 5.43 9.24 9.39
N GLU A 166 6.68 8.92 9.78
CA GLU A 166 7.65 9.88 10.30
C GLU A 166 8.08 10.90 9.24
N THR A 167 8.09 10.51 7.97
CA THR A 167 8.38 11.42 6.84
C THR A 167 7.15 12.22 6.37
N GLY A 168 6.00 12.07 7.03
CA GLY A 168 4.79 12.86 6.78
C GLY A 168 3.80 12.22 5.82
N THR A 169 4.02 10.99 5.35
CA THR A 169 3.09 10.26 4.50
C THR A 169 1.80 9.93 5.27
N ALA A 170 0.64 10.22 4.68
CA ALA A 170 -0.65 9.74 5.17
C ALA A 170 -0.85 8.28 4.73
N THR A 171 -1.00 7.35 5.68
CA THR A 171 -1.13 5.92 5.38
C THR A 171 -2.51 5.39 5.74
N LEU A 172 -3.20 4.76 4.78
CA LEU A 172 -4.35 3.91 5.03
C LEU A 172 -3.87 2.45 5.10
N LEU A 173 -3.81 1.91 6.32
CA LEU A 173 -3.46 0.52 6.56
C LEU A 173 -4.73 -0.32 6.65
N ILE A 174 -4.93 -1.21 5.70
CA ILE A 174 -6.05 -2.16 5.70
C ILE A 174 -5.52 -3.52 6.11
N SER A 175 -6.00 -4.06 7.22
CA SER A 175 -5.60 -5.37 7.71
C SER A 175 -6.73 -6.11 8.43
N GLU A 176 -6.77 -7.42 8.26
CA GLU A 176 -7.62 -8.33 9.03
C GLU A 176 -6.94 -8.73 10.36
N ASP A 177 -5.64 -8.51 10.46
CA ASP A 177 -4.85 -8.76 11.67
C ASP A 177 -4.97 -7.54 12.61
N LEU A 178 -5.71 -7.72 13.71
CA LEU A 178 -5.88 -6.68 14.71
C LEU A 178 -4.58 -6.33 15.42
N ASP A 179 -3.65 -7.28 15.59
CA ASP A 179 -2.35 -7.00 16.21
C ASP A 179 -1.55 -6.03 15.32
N GLU A 180 -1.58 -6.21 14.00
CA GLU A 180 -0.98 -5.28 13.03
C GLU A 180 -1.64 -3.89 13.11
N ILE A 181 -2.99 -3.84 13.10
CA ILE A 181 -3.75 -2.59 13.23
C ILE A 181 -3.38 -1.86 14.52
N PHE A 182 -3.38 -2.56 15.64
CA PHE A 182 -3.05 -1.99 16.95
C PHE A 182 -1.58 -1.56 17.09
N ALA A 183 -0.66 -2.24 16.42
CA ALA A 183 0.76 -1.93 16.48
C ALA A 183 1.15 -0.67 15.67
N LEU A 184 0.48 -0.42 14.54
CA LEU A 184 0.93 0.58 13.57
C LEU A 184 0.06 1.83 13.52
N SER A 185 -1.23 1.75 13.91
CA SER A 185 -2.20 2.82 13.67
C SER A 185 -2.15 3.91 14.74
N ASP A 186 -2.37 5.14 14.32
CA ASP A 186 -2.64 6.29 15.21
C ASP A 186 -4.13 6.39 15.53
N ARG A 187 -4.99 6.10 14.53
CA ARG A 187 -6.43 5.95 14.66
C ARG A 187 -6.91 4.69 13.97
N ILE A 188 -8.03 4.15 14.42
CA ILE A 188 -8.63 2.92 13.88
C ILE A 188 -10.04 3.22 13.41
N ALA A 189 -10.28 3.05 12.12
CA ALA A 189 -11.61 3.00 11.52
C ALA A 189 -12.07 1.54 11.43
N VAL A 190 -13.35 1.28 11.62
CA VAL A 190 -13.93 -0.05 11.46
C VAL A 190 -14.96 -0.02 10.35
N ILE A 191 -14.85 -0.97 9.40
CA ILE A 191 -15.80 -1.12 8.30
C ILE A 191 -16.62 -2.39 8.48
N PHE A 192 -17.95 -2.27 8.29
CA PHE A 192 -18.91 -3.36 8.30
C PHE A 192 -19.97 -3.14 7.23
N HIS A 193 -20.19 -4.10 6.34
CA HIS A 193 -21.13 -4.01 5.21
C HIS A 193 -21.02 -2.73 4.36
N GLY A 194 -19.79 -2.23 4.16
CA GLY A 194 -19.51 -1.02 3.37
C GLY A 194 -19.72 0.29 4.13
N GLU A 195 -20.07 0.25 5.40
CA GLU A 195 -20.24 1.43 6.26
C GLU A 195 -19.10 1.55 7.28
N ILE A 196 -18.63 2.77 7.51
CA ILE A 196 -17.70 3.06 8.61
C ILE A 196 -18.51 3.13 9.91
N MET A 197 -18.32 2.13 10.77
CA MET A 197 -19.02 2.01 12.04
C MET A 197 -18.56 3.05 13.07
N GLY A 198 -17.28 3.44 12.99
CA GLY A 198 -16.69 4.46 13.85
C GLY A 198 -15.21 4.64 13.55
N VAL A 199 -14.65 5.73 14.04
CA VAL A 199 -13.21 6.00 14.04
C VAL A 199 -12.81 6.35 15.46
N VAL A 200 -11.83 5.64 16.02
CA VAL A 200 -11.37 5.82 17.39
C VAL A 200 -9.87 6.10 17.43
N GLU A 201 -9.44 6.91 18.38
CA GLU A 201 -8.02 7.08 18.66
C GLU A 201 -7.42 5.75 19.14
N ARG A 202 -6.21 5.44 18.71
CA ARG A 202 -5.54 4.19 19.09
C ARG A 202 -5.47 3.98 20.62
N LYS A 203 -5.24 5.05 21.38
CA LYS A 203 -5.18 5.01 22.86
C LYS A 203 -6.49 4.63 23.52
N ASP A 204 -7.63 4.92 22.89
CA ASP A 204 -8.98 4.67 23.40
C ASP A 204 -9.58 3.37 22.84
N ALA A 205 -8.92 2.77 21.85
CA ALA A 205 -9.36 1.52 21.22
C ALA A 205 -9.02 0.30 22.08
N THR A 206 -9.98 -0.60 22.23
CA THR A 206 -9.79 -1.92 22.85
C THR A 206 -10.17 -3.03 21.86
N LEU A 207 -9.61 -4.22 22.02
CA LEU A 207 -9.99 -5.38 21.19
C LEU A 207 -11.50 -5.63 21.27
N GLN A 208 -12.12 -5.41 22.43
CA GLN A 208 -13.55 -5.59 22.61
C GLN A 208 -14.34 -4.55 21.83
N SER A 209 -14.01 -3.25 21.93
CA SER A 209 -14.73 -2.19 21.22
C SER A 209 -14.61 -2.31 19.70
N ILE A 210 -13.40 -2.62 19.20
CA ILE A 210 -13.17 -2.87 17.77
C ILE A 210 -13.92 -4.12 17.31
N GLY A 211 -13.88 -5.21 18.09
CA GLY A 211 -14.60 -6.45 17.77
C GLY A 211 -16.12 -6.27 17.69
N LEU A 212 -16.72 -5.50 18.59
CA LEU A 212 -18.16 -5.17 18.55
C LEU A 212 -18.52 -4.38 17.29
N MET A 213 -17.73 -3.36 16.95
CA MET A 213 -17.93 -2.59 15.70
C MET A 213 -17.77 -3.48 14.45
N MET A 214 -16.81 -4.42 14.45
CA MET A 214 -16.64 -5.40 13.37
C MET A 214 -17.81 -6.39 13.26
N ALA A 215 -18.60 -6.56 14.34
CA ALA A 215 -19.84 -7.34 14.36
C ALA A 215 -21.09 -6.51 14.02
N GLY A 216 -20.93 -5.20 13.73
CA GLY A 216 -22.01 -4.32 13.33
C GLY A 216 -22.64 -3.52 14.49
N GLU A 217 -22.08 -3.56 15.68
CA GLU A 217 -22.52 -2.74 16.81
C GLU A 217 -21.87 -1.34 16.74
N LYS A 218 -22.66 -0.30 16.64
CA LYS A 218 -22.15 1.09 16.71
C LYS A 218 -21.71 1.42 18.14
N PRO A 219 -20.60 2.15 18.32
CA PRO A 219 -20.23 2.66 19.63
C PRO A 219 -21.35 3.54 20.17
N PRO A 220 -21.57 3.59 21.50
CA PRO A 220 -22.53 4.50 22.09
C PRO A 220 -22.18 5.94 21.68
N GLU A 221 -23.18 6.69 21.24
CA GLU A 221 -23.03 8.13 20.99
C GLU A 221 -22.67 8.83 22.31
N ASN A 222 -21.50 9.51 22.35
CA ASN A 222 -21.06 10.33 23.48
C ASN A 222 -21.73 11.71 23.44
#